data_27779c334089f63e51e20fb707c34a5a
#
_entry.id   27779c334089f63e51e20fb707c34a5a
#
_cell.length_a   1.000
_cell.length_b   1.000
_cell.length_c   1.000
_cell.angle_alpha   90.00
_cell.angle_beta   90.00
_cell.angle_gamma   90.00
#
_symmetry.space_group_name_H-M   'P 1'
#
loop_
_entity.id
_entity.type
_entity.pdbx_description
1 polymer ?
#
loop_
_entity_poly.entity_id
_entity_poly.type
_entity_poly.pdbx_seq_one_letter_code
_entity_poly.pdbx_strand_id
1 'polypeptide(L)'
;MSSLLYTISGLPVHALVVHFAVVLLPLAAFGVLTAIYIPRFRRNFAFASVLGTFVGTGAAFVAKQSGEALSAHIGLPKTHANYGSILPYISIVFFALSVLWYQSVRNRSSIKASSLGHATAVLAVIVIGLTFLTGHSGAQAVWKARIEALSSTSTTDTSTQSSGSGTKYSRADVAKHSKPSDCWTVINGKVYNLTKWIDRHPGGPGVIEMIC
;
A
#
# COMPACT_ATOMS: atom_id res chain seq x y z
N MET A 1 24.04 5.18 3.33
CA MET A 1 22.98 5.11 2.28
C MET A 1 21.59 4.76 2.83
N SER A 2 21.47 4.39 4.09
CA SER A 2 20.19 3.95 4.70
C SER A 2 19.17 5.07 5.01
N SER A 3 19.58 6.30 5.24
CA SER A 3 18.65 7.38 5.60
C SER A 3 17.77 7.87 4.45
N LEU A 4 18.29 7.92 3.23
CA LEU A 4 17.54 8.35 2.04
C LEU A 4 16.45 7.35 1.60
N LEU A 5 16.58 6.06 1.93
CA LEU A 5 15.56 5.05 1.65
C LEU A 5 14.52 4.95 2.76
N TYR A 6 14.76 5.60 3.90
CA TYR A 6 13.82 5.56 5.02
C TYR A 6 12.78 6.68 4.91
N THR A 7 13.20 7.96 4.84
CA THR A 7 12.28 9.10 4.75
C THR A 7 12.77 10.18 3.79
N ILE A 8 11.82 10.80 3.07
CA ILE A 8 12.02 12.03 2.28
C ILE A 8 10.98 13.03 2.75
N SER A 9 11.44 14.22 3.16
CA SER A 9 10.57 15.31 3.66
C SER A 9 9.61 14.85 4.79
N GLY A 10 10.09 13.97 5.68
CA GLY A 10 9.31 13.43 6.80
C GLY A 10 8.33 12.31 6.44
N LEU A 11 8.23 11.92 5.16
CA LEU A 11 7.37 10.82 4.71
C LEU A 11 8.20 9.55 4.42
N PRO A 12 7.71 8.36 4.80
CA PRO A 12 8.37 7.10 4.45
C PRO A 12 8.47 6.93 2.94
N VAL A 13 9.68 6.71 2.43
CA VAL A 13 9.91 6.49 0.98
C VAL A 13 9.12 5.33 0.45
N HIS A 14 9.01 4.26 1.24
CA HIS A 14 8.20 3.10 0.89
C HIS A 14 6.75 3.47 0.55
N ALA A 15 6.10 4.29 1.37
CA ALA A 15 4.73 4.72 1.14
C ALA A 15 4.58 5.53 -0.16
N LEU A 16 5.56 6.34 -0.51
CA LEU A 16 5.55 7.11 -1.76
C LEU A 16 5.74 6.22 -2.98
N VAL A 17 6.75 5.34 -2.95
CA VAL A 17 7.14 4.54 -4.13
C VAL A 17 6.18 3.38 -4.38
N VAL A 18 5.58 2.81 -3.34
CA VAL A 18 4.63 1.71 -3.49
C VAL A 18 3.43 2.08 -4.36
N HIS A 19 2.98 3.35 -4.31
CA HIS A 19 1.88 3.82 -5.15
C HIS A 19 2.23 3.76 -6.64
N PHE A 20 3.46 4.11 -7.01
CA PHE A 20 3.93 3.96 -8.40
C PHE A 20 3.96 2.49 -8.82
N ALA A 21 4.49 1.60 -8.00
CA ALA A 21 4.56 0.18 -8.32
C ALA A 21 3.16 -0.44 -8.49
N VAL A 22 2.24 -0.15 -7.56
CA VAL A 22 0.89 -0.73 -7.54
C VAL A 22 0.02 -0.23 -8.69
N VAL A 23 0.27 0.97 -9.22
CA VAL A 23 -0.47 1.53 -10.35
C VAL A 23 0.20 1.22 -11.68
N LEU A 24 1.50 1.52 -11.81
CA LEU A 24 2.19 1.42 -13.11
C LEU A 24 2.39 -0.02 -13.56
N LEU A 25 2.68 -0.93 -12.63
CA LEU A 25 2.97 -2.32 -12.99
C LEU A 25 1.73 -3.04 -13.57
N PRO A 26 0.55 -3.02 -12.92
CA PRO A 26 -0.66 -3.60 -13.50
C PRO A 26 -1.12 -2.88 -14.78
N LEU A 27 -1.02 -1.56 -14.83
CA LEU A 27 -1.38 -0.79 -16.01
C LEU A 27 -0.51 -1.15 -17.22
N ALA A 28 0.80 -1.26 -17.02
CA ALA A 28 1.74 -1.68 -18.05
C ALA A 28 1.51 -3.14 -18.47
N ALA A 29 1.25 -4.04 -17.51
CA ALA A 29 0.93 -5.43 -17.77
C ALA A 29 -0.36 -5.57 -18.59
N PHE A 30 -1.39 -4.81 -18.26
CA PHE A 30 -2.63 -4.74 -19.03
C PHE A 30 -2.39 -4.16 -20.43
N GLY A 31 -1.55 -3.13 -20.56
CA GLY A 31 -1.15 -2.57 -21.84
C GLY A 31 -0.41 -3.58 -22.72
N VAL A 32 0.51 -4.36 -22.16
CA VAL A 32 1.21 -5.44 -22.87
C VAL A 32 0.23 -6.53 -23.31
N LEU A 33 -0.67 -6.99 -22.40
CA LEU A 33 -1.74 -7.94 -22.75
C LEU A 33 -2.57 -7.47 -23.93
N THR A 34 -3.03 -6.24 -23.89
CA THR A 34 -3.83 -5.62 -24.94
C THR A 34 -3.02 -5.55 -26.26
N ALA A 35 -1.74 -5.20 -26.17
CA ALA A 35 -0.87 -5.13 -27.35
C ALA A 35 -0.60 -6.52 -27.97
N ILE A 36 -0.58 -7.60 -27.18
CA ILE A 36 -0.42 -8.96 -27.67
C ILE A 36 -1.61 -9.37 -28.54
N TYR A 37 -2.82 -9.12 -28.06
CA TYR A 37 -4.04 -9.65 -28.66
C TYR A 37 -4.73 -8.68 -29.63
N ILE A 38 -4.50 -7.36 -29.50
CA ILE A 38 -5.15 -6.33 -30.32
C ILE A 38 -4.11 -5.64 -31.21
N PRO A 39 -4.02 -6.01 -32.52
CA PRO A 39 -3.01 -5.44 -33.46
C PRO A 39 -3.09 -3.91 -33.59
N ARG A 40 -4.29 -3.35 -33.51
CA ARG A 40 -4.50 -1.89 -33.59
C ARG A 40 -3.88 -1.16 -32.40
N PHE A 41 -4.04 -1.67 -31.19
CA PHE A 41 -3.42 -1.15 -29.98
C PHE A 41 -1.91 -1.34 -29.99
N ARG A 42 -1.43 -2.49 -30.43
CA ARG A 42 0.00 -2.83 -30.55
C ARG A 42 0.77 -1.77 -31.31
N ARG A 43 0.26 -1.34 -32.46
CA ARG A 43 0.94 -0.38 -33.33
C ARG A 43 1.26 0.94 -32.64
N ASN A 44 0.37 1.41 -31.78
CA ASN A 44 0.47 2.73 -31.16
C ASN A 44 1.05 2.68 -29.73
N PHE A 45 0.78 1.62 -28.97
CA PHE A 45 1.03 1.60 -27.53
C PHE A 45 1.99 0.50 -27.05
N ALA A 46 2.43 -0.44 -27.90
CA ALA A 46 3.31 -1.52 -27.45
C ALA A 46 4.61 -1.01 -26.83
N PHE A 47 5.24 0.00 -27.44
CA PHE A 47 6.46 0.59 -26.89
C PHE A 47 6.20 1.24 -25.52
N ALA A 48 5.15 2.05 -25.39
CA ALA A 48 4.80 2.70 -24.14
C ALA A 48 4.47 1.69 -23.03
N SER A 49 3.77 0.58 -23.38
CA SER A 49 3.48 -0.50 -22.45
C SER A 49 4.75 -1.20 -21.96
N VAL A 50 5.70 -1.51 -22.86
CA VAL A 50 7.00 -2.11 -22.50
C VAL A 50 7.84 -1.14 -21.65
N LEU A 51 7.85 0.15 -21.99
CA LEU A 51 8.52 1.17 -21.16
C LEU A 51 7.90 1.25 -19.78
N GLY A 52 6.56 1.17 -19.71
CA GLY A 52 5.83 1.13 -18.43
C GLY A 52 6.21 -0.08 -17.57
N THR A 53 6.48 -1.25 -18.18
CA THR A 53 6.97 -2.42 -17.41
C THR A 53 8.37 -2.17 -16.83
N PHE A 54 9.24 -1.47 -17.53
CA PHE A 54 10.56 -1.07 -17.03
C PHE A 54 10.45 -0.16 -15.81
N VAL A 55 9.68 0.93 -15.94
CA VAL A 55 9.49 1.89 -14.84
C VAL A 55 8.80 1.24 -13.64
N GLY A 56 7.75 0.43 -13.88
CA GLY A 56 7.05 -0.30 -12.83
C GLY A 56 7.93 -1.31 -12.10
N THR A 57 8.81 -2.01 -12.82
CA THR A 57 9.79 -2.93 -12.24
C THR A 57 10.80 -2.19 -11.37
N GLY A 58 11.33 -1.04 -11.84
CA GLY A 58 12.20 -0.18 -11.07
C GLY A 58 11.54 0.31 -9.78
N ALA A 59 10.29 0.76 -9.88
CA ALA A 59 9.51 1.18 -8.73
C ALA A 59 9.29 0.03 -7.72
N ALA A 60 8.98 -1.19 -8.19
CA ALA A 60 8.84 -2.37 -7.33
C ALA A 60 10.14 -2.72 -6.60
N PHE A 61 11.29 -2.54 -7.26
CA PHE A 61 12.60 -2.77 -6.66
C PHE A 61 12.92 -1.74 -5.56
N VAL A 62 12.67 -0.46 -5.83
CA VAL A 62 12.85 0.61 -4.83
C VAL A 62 11.86 0.45 -3.68
N ALA A 63 10.61 0.05 -3.95
CA ALA A 63 9.62 -0.25 -2.92
C ALA A 63 10.08 -1.38 -1.99
N LYS A 64 10.66 -2.47 -2.54
CA LYS A 64 11.25 -3.55 -1.74
C LYS A 64 12.35 -3.03 -0.82
N GLN A 65 13.34 -2.32 -1.36
CA GLN A 65 14.48 -1.80 -0.61
C GLN A 65 14.04 -0.83 0.50
N SER A 66 13.14 0.09 0.18
CA SER A 66 12.62 1.05 1.15
C SER A 66 11.72 0.39 2.21
N GLY A 67 11.00 -0.69 1.83
CA GLY A 67 10.23 -1.51 2.76
C GLY A 67 11.12 -2.26 3.76
N GLU A 68 12.23 -2.81 3.31
CA GLU A 68 13.23 -3.43 4.19
C GLU A 68 13.85 -2.42 5.16
N ALA A 69 14.18 -1.21 4.70
CA ALA A 69 14.68 -0.14 5.55
C ALA A 69 13.64 0.30 6.59
N LEU A 70 12.36 0.39 6.21
CA LEU A 70 11.27 0.74 7.11
C LEU A 70 11.02 -0.36 8.15
N SER A 71 11.15 -1.62 7.75
CA SER A 71 10.90 -2.79 8.62
C SER A 71 11.78 -2.86 9.85
N ALA A 72 12.99 -2.35 9.74
CA ALA A 72 13.94 -2.29 10.86
C ALA A 72 13.42 -1.41 12.01
N HIS A 73 12.47 -0.50 11.73
CA HIS A 73 11.94 0.45 12.71
C HIS A 73 10.54 0.08 13.24
N ILE A 74 9.70 -0.50 12.39
CA ILE A 74 8.28 -0.75 12.74
C ILE A 74 7.86 -2.22 12.62
N GLY A 75 8.76 -3.10 12.20
CA GLY A 75 8.45 -4.49 11.87
C GLY A 75 7.77 -4.65 10.51
N LEU A 76 7.70 -5.88 10.00
CA LEU A 76 7.01 -6.20 8.75
C LEU A 76 5.90 -7.22 8.97
N PRO A 77 4.71 -6.98 8.40
CA PRO A 77 3.69 -8.02 8.28
C PRO A 77 4.20 -9.14 7.37
N LYS A 78 4.32 -10.36 7.90
CA LYS A 78 4.95 -11.50 7.19
C LYS A 78 4.37 -11.74 5.80
N THR A 79 3.04 -11.71 5.67
CA THR A 79 2.35 -11.96 4.39
C THR A 79 2.68 -10.89 3.34
N HIS A 80 2.66 -9.61 3.73
CA HIS A 80 3.03 -8.51 2.84
C HIS A 80 4.51 -8.59 2.41
N ALA A 81 5.40 -8.90 3.34
CA ALA A 81 6.83 -9.09 3.09
C ALA A 81 7.09 -10.22 2.07
N ASN A 82 6.38 -11.34 2.19
CA ASN A 82 6.53 -12.47 1.27
C ASN A 82 6.17 -12.09 -0.17
N TYR A 83 5.00 -11.50 -0.38
CA TYR A 83 4.59 -11.07 -1.73
C TYR A 83 5.48 -9.94 -2.26
N GLY A 84 5.78 -8.94 -1.43
CA GLY A 84 6.62 -7.80 -1.80
C GLY A 84 8.07 -8.17 -2.12
N SER A 85 8.60 -9.24 -1.53
CA SER A 85 9.97 -9.71 -1.83
C SER A 85 10.07 -10.43 -3.18
N ILE A 86 9.02 -11.10 -3.63
CA ILE A 86 9.01 -11.89 -4.87
C ILE A 86 8.65 -11.00 -6.08
N LEU A 87 7.76 -10.03 -5.91
CA LEU A 87 7.21 -9.20 -6.98
C LEU A 87 8.28 -8.55 -7.88
N PRO A 88 9.37 -7.93 -7.37
CA PRO A 88 10.39 -7.32 -8.23
C PRO A 88 11.07 -8.32 -9.16
N TYR A 89 11.36 -9.53 -8.69
CA TYR A 89 12.03 -10.56 -9.49
C TYR A 89 11.14 -11.09 -10.61
N ILE A 90 9.87 -11.35 -10.31
CA ILE A 90 8.88 -11.74 -11.33
C ILE A 90 8.70 -10.61 -12.35
N SER A 91 8.70 -9.36 -11.89
CA SER A 91 8.59 -8.19 -12.78
C SER A 91 9.79 -8.04 -13.71
N ILE A 92 11.02 -8.38 -13.28
CA ILE A 92 12.21 -8.40 -14.15
C ILE A 92 12.02 -9.41 -15.28
N VAL A 93 11.58 -10.62 -14.96
CA VAL A 93 11.33 -11.66 -15.98
C VAL A 93 10.23 -11.22 -16.93
N PHE A 94 9.15 -10.62 -16.39
CA PHE A 94 8.08 -10.06 -17.21
C PHE A 94 8.56 -8.95 -18.15
N PHE A 95 9.36 -8.01 -17.65
CA PHE A 95 9.97 -6.96 -18.48
C PHE A 95 10.83 -7.57 -19.58
N ALA A 96 11.73 -8.51 -19.26
CA ALA A 96 12.60 -9.15 -20.24
C ALA A 96 11.80 -9.85 -21.35
N LEU A 97 10.78 -10.64 -20.99
CA LEU A 97 9.90 -11.28 -21.96
C LEU A 97 9.10 -10.26 -22.80
N SER A 98 8.66 -9.17 -22.20
CA SER A 98 7.96 -8.09 -22.92
C SER A 98 8.86 -7.44 -23.97
N VAL A 99 10.13 -7.21 -23.64
CA VAL A 99 11.14 -6.69 -24.60
C VAL A 99 11.38 -7.68 -25.73
N LEU A 100 11.62 -8.96 -25.41
CA LEU A 100 11.87 -10.00 -26.41
C LEU A 100 10.66 -10.18 -27.34
N TRP A 101 9.46 -10.18 -26.80
CA TRP A 101 8.22 -10.21 -27.59
C TRP A 101 8.13 -9.00 -28.51
N TYR A 102 8.34 -7.80 -28.00
CA TYR A 102 8.28 -6.56 -28.77
C TYR A 102 9.29 -6.56 -29.93
N GLN A 103 10.54 -6.98 -29.67
CA GLN A 103 11.57 -7.12 -30.71
C GLN A 103 11.17 -8.14 -31.76
N SER A 104 10.62 -9.29 -31.36
CA SER A 104 10.16 -10.33 -32.29
C SER A 104 9.06 -9.85 -33.22
N VAL A 105 8.13 -9.04 -32.70
CA VAL A 105 7.08 -8.40 -33.51
C VAL A 105 7.69 -7.39 -34.50
N ARG A 106 8.63 -6.57 -34.05
CA ARG A 106 9.32 -5.60 -34.95
C ARG A 106 10.09 -6.29 -36.06
N ASN A 107 10.74 -7.40 -35.75
CA ASN A 107 11.54 -8.18 -36.70
C ASN A 107 10.71 -9.12 -37.58
N ARG A 108 9.36 -9.02 -37.55
CA ARG A 108 8.41 -9.82 -38.31
C ARG A 108 8.56 -11.34 -38.16
N SER A 109 9.05 -11.81 -37.02
CA SER A 109 9.20 -13.24 -36.71
C SER A 109 7.89 -13.80 -36.16
N SER A 110 6.97 -14.21 -37.01
CA SER A 110 5.58 -14.56 -36.61
C SER A 110 5.51 -15.70 -35.60
N ILE A 111 6.25 -16.80 -35.77
CA ILE A 111 6.21 -17.95 -34.85
C ILE A 111 6.79 -17.59 -33.49
N LYS A 112 7.99 -16.97 -33.46
CA LYS A 112 8.59 -16.53 -32.18
C LYS A 112 7.76 -15.46 -31.48
N ALA A 113 7.15 -14.52 -32.22
CA ALA A 113 6.30 -13.51 -31.66
C ALA A 113 5.02 -14.10 -30.99
N SER A 114 4.46 -15.17 -31.58
CA SER A 114 3.29 -15.84 -31.00
C SER A 114 3.63 -16.56 -29.70
N SER A 115 4.67 -17.41 -29.68
CA SER A 115 5.08 -18.15 -28.49
C SER A 115 5.50 -17.23 -27.34
N LEU A 116 6.33 -16.23 -27.63
CA LEU A 116 6.74 -15.22 -26.65
C LEU A 116 5.53 -14.41 -26.16
N GLY A 117 4.59 -14.11 -27.06
CA GLY A 117 3.36 -13.39 -26.69
C GLY A 117 2.55 -14.14 -25.64
N HIS A 118 2.31 -15.44 -25.84
CA HIS A 118 1.55 -16.23 -24.86
C HIS A 118 2.29 -16.35 -23.52
N ALA A 119 3.61 -16.61 -23.54
CA ALA A 119 4.41 -16.65 -22.31
C ALA A 119 4.37 -15.32 -21.56
N THR A 120 4.52 -14.21 -22.29
CA THR A 120 4.42 -12.85 -21.71
C THR A 120 3.02 -12.56 -21.16
N ALA A 121 1.96 -13.02 -21.86
CA ALA A 121 0.58 -12.84 -21.40
C ALA A 121 0.30 -13.58 -20.10
N VAL A 122 0.75 -14.81 -19.97
CA VAL A 122 0.63 -15.58 -18.71
C VAL A 122 1.35 -14.85 -17.58
N LEU A 123 2.56 -14.38 -17.84
CA LEU A 123 3.33 -13.67 -16.81
C LEU A 123 2.73 -12.30 -16.45
N ALA A 124 2.11 -11.62 -17.42
CA ALA A 124 1.36 -10.39 -17.16
C ALA A 124 0.21 -10.61 -16.16
N VAL A 125 -0.56 -11.69 -16.32
CA VAL A 125 -1.63 -12.06 -15.40
C VAL A 125 -1.07 -12.36 -14.01
N ILE A 126 0.05 -13.09 -13.93
CA ILE A 126 0.72 -13.38 -12.66
C ILE A 126 1.18 -12.08 -11.97
N VAL A 127 1.79 -11.16 -12.71
CA VAL A 127 2.25 -9.86 -12.17
C VAL A 127 1.07 -9.02 -11.65
N ILE A 128 -0.04 -8.97 -12.39
CA ILE A 128 -1.27 -8.28 -11.94
C ILE A 128 -1.76 -8.88 -10.63
N GLY A 129 -1.88 -10.22 -10.57
CA GLY A 129 -2.34 -10.93 -9.38
C GLY A 129 -1.43 -10.73 -8.16
N LEU A 130 -0.10 -10.84 -8.36
CA LEU A 130 0.88 -10.60 -7.28
C LEU A 130 0.87 -9.15 -6.81
N THR A 131 0.72 -8.18 -7.71
CA THR A 131 0.62 -6.77 -7.33
C THR A 131 -0.64 -6.53 -6.50
N PHE A 132 -1.78 -7.11 -6.89
CA PHE A 132 -3.02 -7.04 -6.12
C PHE A 132 -2.85 -7.66 -4.72
N LEU A 133 -2.28 -8.86 -4.61
CA LEU A 133 -2.06 -9.54 -3.33
C LEU A 133 -1.10 -8.75 -2.42
N THR A 134 -0.04 -8.16 -2.99
CA THR A 134 0.89 -7.31 -2.26
C THR A 134 0.18 -6.06 -1.72
N GLY A 135 -0.58 -5.36 -2.55
CA GLY A 135 -1.35 -4.19 -2.15
C GLY A 135 -2.40 -4.51 -1.10
N HIS A 136 -3.17 -5.57 -1.30
CA HIS A 136 -4.22 -6.02 -0.38
C HIS A 136 -3.65 -6.42 1.00
N SER A 137 -2.58 -7.20 1.02
CA SER A 137 -1.93 -7.60 2.28
C SER A 137 -1.33 -6.41 3.04
N GLY A 138 -0.81 -5.41 2.33
CA GLY A 138 -0.34 -4.15 2.92
C GLY A 138 -1.49 -3.34 3.53
N ALA A 139 -2.60 -3.20 2.80
CA ALA A 139 -3.80 -2.53 3.31
C ALA A 139 -4.36 -3.24 4.55
N GLN A 140 -4.46 -4.57 4.52
CA GLN A 140 -4.90 -5.34 5.69
C GLN A 140 -4.00 -5.12 6.91
N ALA A 141 -2.69 -5.07 6.73
CA ALA A 141 -1.74 -4.86 7.82
C ALA A 141 -1.97 -3.52 8.56
N VAL A 142 -2.38 -2.48 7.83
CA VAL A 142 -2.63 -1.15 8.40
C VAL A 142 -4.04 -1.03 8.98
N TRP A 143 -5.04 -1.55 8.29
CA TRP A 143 -6.44 -1.26 8.58
C TRP A 143 -7.15 -2.30 9.44
N LYS A 144 -6.74 -3.58 9.39
CA LYS A 144 -7.44 -4.68 10.07
C LYS A 144 -7.54 -4.43 11.58
N ALA A 145 -6.45 -4.14 12.24
CA ALA A 145 -6.44 -3.87 13.69
C ALA A 145 -7.28 -2.63 14.05
N ARG A 146 -7.30 -1.61 13.20
CA ARG A 146 -8.13 -0.42 13.39
C ARG A 146 -9.62 -0.71 13.26
N ILE A 147 -10.01 -1.47 12.23
CA ILE A 147 -11.41 -1.83 11.99
C ILE A 147 -11.91 -2.75 13.11
N GLU A 148 -11.11 -3.72 13.53
CA GLU A 148 -11.44 -4.61 14.66
C GLU A 148 -11.62 -3.82 15.97
N ALA A 149 -10.76 -2.84 16.25
CA ALA A 149 -10.90 -1.96 17.41
C ALA A 149 -12.19 -1.14 17.34
N LEU A 150 -12.57 -0.63 16.19
CA LEU A 150 -13.82 0.12 16.01
C LEU A 150 -15.06 -0.79 16.13
N SER A 151 -14.99 -2.00 15.57
CA SER A 151 -16.10 -2.97 15.61
C SER A 151 -16.34 -3.51 17.02
N SER A 152 -15.27 -3.74 17.80
CA SER A 152 -15.40 -4.18 19.21
C SER A 152 -16.01 -3.10 20.10
N THR A 153 -15.86 -1.82 19.73
CA THR A 153 -16.49 -0.71 20.46
C THR A 153 -18.01 -0.62 20.17
N SER A 154 -18.46 -1.09 19.01
CA SER A 154 -19.88 -1.03 18.60
C SER A 154 -20.73 -2.18 19.16
N THR A 155 -20.14 -3.27 19.62
CA THR A 155 -20.87 -4.45 20.12
C THR A 155 -20.97 -4.54 21.64
N THR A 156 -20.43 -3.56 22.39
CA THR A 156 -20.42 -3.59 23.85
C THR A 156 -21.37 -2.55 24.46
N ASP A 157 -22.55 -2.36 23.88
CA ASP A 157 -23.65 -1.64 24.56
C ASP A 157 -24.55 -2.57 25.41
N THR A 158 -24.05 -3.74 25.81
CA THR A 158 -24.75 -4.58 26.78
C THR A 158 -23.72 -5.23 27.73
N SER A 159 -23.64 -4.64 28.96
CA SER A 159 -23.15 -5.25 30.19
C SER A 159 -21.89 -6.14 30.15
N THR A 160 -20.75 -5.64 30.61
CA THR A 160 -19.99 -6.33 31.70
C THR A 160 -19.00 -5.35 32.34
N GLN A 161 -19.20 -5.13 33.66
CA GLN A 161 -18.25 -4.48 34.52
C GLN A 161 -16.96 -5.29 34.59
N SER A 162 -15.83 -4.66 34.22
CA SER A 162 -14.51 -5.18 34.57
C SER A 162 -13.85 -4.22 35.56
N SER A 163 -13.60 -4.75 36.75
CA SER A 163 -13.03 -4.06 37.91
C SER A 163 -11.56 -3.75 37.69
N GLY A 164 -11.22 -2.48 37.53
CA GLY A 164 -9.86 -1.95 37.65
C GLY A 164 -9.90 -0.66 38.45
N SER A 165 -9.23 -0.61 39.58
CA SER A 165 -9.15 0.51 40.52
C SER A 165 -8.51 1.73 39.87
N GLY A 166 -9.34 2.64 39.39
CA GLY A 166 -9.03 3.99 38.93
C GLY A 166 -10.33 4.74 38.85
N THR A 167 -10.31 6.06 39.10
CA THR A 167 -11.50 6.93 39.08
C THR A 167 -12.34 6.64 37.83
N LYS A 168 -13.50 6.02 38.02
CA LYS A 168 -14.41 5.65 36.92
C LYS A 168 -15.14 6.91 36.47
N TYR A 169 -14.76 7.43 35.30
CA TYR A 169 -15.51 8.47 34.62
C TYR A 169 -16.62 7.84 33.77
N SER A 170 -17.83 8.35 33.87
CA SER A 170 -18.95 8.00 32.99
C SER A 170 -18.81 8.74 31.65
N ARG A 171 -19.50 8.27 30.60
CA ARG A 171 -19.60 9.04 29.33
C ARG A 171 -20.15 10.44 29.54
N ALA A 172 -21.10 10.60 30.49
CA ALA A 172 -21.66 11.89 30.84
C ALA A 172 -20.63 12.81 31.50
N ASP A 173 -19.63 12.26 32.20
CA ASP A 173 -18.56 13.06 32.77
C ASP A 173 -17.58 13.51 31.67
N VAL A 174 -17.22 12.65 30.77
CA VAL A 174 -16.34 13.01 29.62
C VAL A 174 -17.00 14.06 28.71
N ALA A 175 -18.32 13.95 28.50
CA ALA A 175 -19.07 14.92 27.66
C ALA A 175 -19.08 16.35 28.22
N LYS A 176 -18.78 16.55 29.50
CA LYS A 176 -18.65 17.89 30.12
C LYS A 176 -17.34 18.59 29.69
N HIS A 177 -16.35 17.83 29.21
CA HIS A 177 -15.04 18.28 28.84
C HIS A 177 -14.88 18.30 27.29
N SER A 178 -15.78 19.01 26.61
CA SER A 178 -15.92 19.06 25.15
C SER A 178 -15.48 20.38 24.51
N LYS A 179 -14.59 21.13 25.18
CA LYS A 179 -14.07 22.41 24.67
C LYS A 179 -12.56 22.30 24.44
N PRO A 180 -11.99 23.06 23.49
CA PRO A 180 -10.53 23.06 23.27
C PRO A 180 -9.72 23.40 24.54
N SER A 181 -10.26 24.25 25.42
CA SER A 181 -9.64 24.59 26.70
C SER A 181 -9.74 23.49 27.75
N ASP A 182 -10.62 22.50 27.56
CA ASP A 182 -10.84 21.36 28.45
C ASP A 182 -11.40 20.19 27.64
N CYS A 183 -10.50 19.47 26.98
CA CYS A 183 -10.81 18.44 25.99
C CYS A 183 -10.45 17.05 26.52
N TRP A 184 -11.47 16.22 26.74
CA TRP A 184 -11.29 14.83 27.12
C TRP A 184 -11.84 13.90 26.05
N THR A 185 -11.19 12.75 25.86
CA THR A 185 -11.66 11.71 24.95
C THR A 185 -11.52 10.32 25.55
N VAL A 186 -12.25 9.37 24.99
CA VAL A 186 -12.16 7.96 25.40
C VAL A 186 -11.51 7.16 24.28
N ILE A 187 -10.38 6.51 24.57
CA ILE A 187 -9.68 5.62 23.64
C ILE A 187 -9.51 4.27 24.33
N ASN A 188 -10.04 3.21 23.73
CA ASN A 188 -10.00 1.85 24.28
C ASN A 188 -10.48 1.74 25.74
N GLY A 189 -11.58 2.43 26.06
CA GLY A 189 -12.16 2.41 27.39
C GLY A 189 -11.41 3.22 28.48
N LYS A 190 -10.34 3.94 28.07
CA LYS A 190 -9.58 4.82 28.97
C LYS A 190 -9.84 6.28 28.62
N VAL A 191 -10.01 7.11 29.63
CA VAL A 191 -10.20 8.56 29.47
C VAL A 191 -8.85 9.25 29.39
N TYR A 192 -8.69 10.11 28.40
CA TYR A 192 -7.48 10.92 28.16
C TYR A 192 -7.84 12.40 28.14
N ASN A 193 -7.09 13.22 28.86
CA ASN A 193 -7.16 14.66 28.76
C ASN A 193 -6.21 15.13 27.64
N LEU A 194 -6.78 15.61 26.55
CA LEU A 194 -6.04 16.05 25.35
C LEU A 194 -5.78 17.56 25.34
N THR A 195 -6.25 18.33 26.31
CA THR A 195 -6.14 19.79 26.34
C THR A 195 -4.72 20.30 26.04
N LYS A 196 -3.70 19.71 26.68
CA LYS A 196 -2.29 20.09 26.46
C LYS A 196 -1.67 19.48 25.19
N TRP A 197 -2.40 18.57 24.53
CA TRP A 197 -1.94 17.89 23.32
C TRP A 197 -2.39 18.60 22.05
N ILE A 198 -3.42 19.44 22.12
CA ILE A 198 -4.00 20.16 20.97
C ILE A 198 -2.92 20.88 20.19
N ASP A 199 -2.14 21.76 20.84
CA ASP A 199 -1.09 22.56 20.21
C ASP A 199 0.14 21.75 19.75
N ARG A 200 0.28 20.50 20.23
CA ARG A 200 1.42 19.62 19.93
C ARG A 200 1.10 18.56 18.91
N HIS A 201 -0.14 18.50 18.45
CA HIS A 201 -0.55 17.46 17.50
C HIS A 201 0.09 17.67 16.13
N PRO A 202 0.79 16.67 15.54
CA PRO A 202 1.50 16.81 14.27
C PRO A 202 0.62 17.22 13.07
N GLY A 203 -0.69 16.93 13.12
CA GLY A 203 -1.69 17.33 12.14
C GLY A 203 -2.29 18.71 12.35
N GLY A 204 -1.77 19.49 13.29
CA GLY A 204 -2.31 20.79 13.72
C GLY A 204 -3.43 20.68 14.78
N PRO A 205 -3.76 21.80 15.47
CA PRO A 205 -4.72 21.82 16.56
C PRO A 205 -6.14 21.44 16.12
N GLY A 206 -6.59 21.86 14.95
CA GLY A 206 -7.94 21.65 14.46
C GLY A 206 -8.37 20.19 14.37
N VAL A 207 -7.42 19.24 14.20
CA VAL A 207 -7.73 17.80 14.15
C VAL A 207 -8.21 17.30 15.52
N ILE A 208 -7.61 17.79 16.60
CA ILE A 208 -8.00 17.41 17.97
C ILE A 208 -9.24 18.22 18.42
N GLU A 209 -9.32 19.49 18.04
CA GLU A 209 -10.47 20.33 18.38
C GLU A 209 -11.79 19.77 17.85
N MET A 210 -11.78 19.14 16.66
CA MET A 210 -12.97 18.50 16.09
C MET A 210 -13.51 17.30 16.88
N ILE A 211 -12.69 16.68 17.70
CA ILE A 211 -13.08 15.50 18.49
C ILE A 211 -13.27 15.82 19.99
N CYS A 212 -13.10 17.06 20.35
CA CYS A 212 -13.48 17.56 21.66
C CYS A 212 -15.00 17.75 21.72
#